data_f658ce7aeef8786e056e021dc84f8d5d
#
_entry.id   f658ce7aeef8786e056e021dc84f8d5d
#
_cell.length_a   1.000
_cell.length_b   1.000
_cell.length_c   1.000
_cell.angle_alpha   90.00
_cell.angle_beta   90.00
_cell.angle_gamma   90.00
#
_symmetry.space_group_name_H-M   'P 1'
#
loop_
_entity.id
_entity.type
_entity.pdbx_description
1 polymer ?
#
loop_
_entity_poly.entity_id
_entity_poly.type
_entity_poly.pdbx_seq_one_letter_code
_entity_poly.pdbx_strand_id
1 'polypeptide(L)'
;MYRLSAYYTAKNVVDLPVMILPHVILYTIIYWSAGLNCSPVFLLRIFTVILTTALSQSIGLVIGVSIKDFKKTSTVAVIFFLSNLLLGGFYSKRFPPWFKWSKYISVYSYIYNIFLRIEFEYAKEEFKCSTISEFRECRNNNRTHMTGPELMAYIKPIDLDIMQSVFVIFGLSIVLRILFYFVLKYLNKGN
;
A
#
# COMPACT_ATOMS: atom_id res chain seq x y z
N MET A 1 10.86 -25.67 27.09
CA MET A 1 9.76 -25.08 26.29
C MET A 1 9.92 -23.57 26.25
N TYR A 2 10.13 -22.97 25.07
CA TYR A 2 10.21 -21.52 24.92
C TYR A 2 8.83 -20.89 25.12
N ARG A 3 8.79 -19.72 25.81
CA ARG A 3 7.55 -18.96 25.94
C ARG A 3 7.13 -18.44 24.56
N LEU A 4 5.89 -18.67 24.16
CA LEU A 4 5.32 -18.23 22.86
C LEU A 4 5.57 -16.74 22.60
N SER A 5 5.47 -15.91 23.64
CA SER A 5 5.73 -14.48 23.55
C SER A 5 7.18 -14.14 23.18
N ALA A 6 8.16 -14.90 23.69
CA ALA A 6 9.57 -14.70 23.35
C ALA A 6 9.85 -15.04 21.87
N TYR A 7 9.29 -16.12 21.38
CA TYR A 7 9.36 -16.48 19.94
C TYR A 7 8.72 -15.41 19.06
N TYR A 8 7.53 -14.93 19.44
CA TYR A 8 6.81 -13.92 18.69
C TYR A 8 7.60 -12.61 18.60
N THR A 9 8.13 -12.10 19.71
CA THR A 9 8.92 -10.86 19.71
C THR A 9 10.22 -11.01 18.93
N ALA A 10 10.97 -12.10 19.15
CA ALA A 10 12.21 -12.37 18.43
C ALA A 10 11.98 -12.41 16.91
N LYS A 11 10.96 -13.13 16.47
CA LYS A 11 10.60 -13.22 15.05
C LYS A 11 10.27 -11.85 14.46
N ASN A 12 9.42 -11.05 15.11
CA ASN A 12 9.07 -9.72 14.61
C ASN A 12 10.26 -8.76 14.52
N VAL A 13 11.16 -8.80 15.51
CA VAL A 13 12.35 -7.93 15.54
C VAL A 13 13.36 -8.29 14.46
N VAL A 14 13.52 -9.58 14.15
CA VAL A 14 14.46 -10.04 13.12
C VAL A 14 13.89 -9.90 11.72
N ASP A 15 12.64 -10.28 11.51
CA ASP A 15 12.02 -10.29 10.18
C ASP A 15 11.78 -8.86 9.63
N LEU A 16 11.46 -7.88 10.49
CA LEU A 16 11.18 -6.51 10.05
C LEU A 16 12.34 -5.87 9.28
N PRO A 17 13.56 -5.76 9.81
CA PRO A 17 14.66 -5.11 9.08
C PRO A 17 15.06 -5.89 7.83
N VAL A 18 15.02 -7.22 7.87
CA VAL A 18 15.34 -8.07 6.71
C VAL A 18 14.35 -7.84 5.57
N MET A 19 13.08 -7.61 5.86
CA MET A 19 12.06 -7.32 4.84
C MET A 19 12.09 -5.87 4.37
N ILE A 20 12.36 -4.91 5.25
CA ILE A 20 12.35 -3.48 4.91
C ILE A 20 13.52 -3.12 3.97
N LEU A 21 14.71 -3.65 4.24
CA LEU A 21 15.93 -3.28 3.52
C LEU A 21 15.83 -3.48 1.99
N PRO A 22 15.43 -4.64 1.47
CA PRO A 22 15.31 -4.84 0.02
C PRO A 22 14.22 -3.95 -0.61
N HIS A 23 13.12 -3.68 0.10
CA HIS A 23 12.06 -2.81 -0.43
C HIS A 23 12.52 -1.35 -0.52
N VAL A 24 13.26 -0.85 0.46
CA VAL A 24 13.82 0.51 0.43
C VAL A 24 14.86 0.64 -0.68
N ILE A 25 15.74 -0.35 -0.86
CA ILE A 25 16.73 -0.35 -1.96
C ILE A 25 16.01 -0.34 -3.31
N LEU A 26 15.07 -1.25 -3.51
CA LEU A 26 14.29 -1.32 -4.76
C LEU A 26 13.58 0.00 -5.07
N TYR A 27 12.91 0.56 -4.05
CA TYR A 27 12.21 1.84 -4.21
C TYR A 27 13.18 2.97 -4.57
N THR A 28 14.34 3.03 -3.93
CA THR A 28 15.37 4.02 -4.22
C THR A 28 15.86 3.92 -5.67
N ILE A 29 16.10 2.70 -6.14
CA ILE A 29 16.53 2.47 -7.54
C ILE A 29 15.44 2.96 -8.52
N ILE A 30 14.18 2.59 -8.27
CA ILE A 30 13.04 3.01 -9.11
C ILE A 30 12.91 4.54 -9.12
N TYR A 31 13.04 5.17 -7.95
CA TYR A 31 12.92 6.61 -7.79
C TYR A 31 13.94 7.38 -8.65
N TRP A 32 15.21 6.96 -8.60
CA TRP A 32 16.28 7.57 -9.38
C TRP A 32 16.14 7.26 -10.86
N SER A 33 15.73 6.04 -11.22
CA SER A 33 15.50 5.65 -12.61
C SER A 33 14.34 6.42 -13.25
N ALA A 34 13.33 6.77 -12.47
CA ALA A 34 12.20 7.57 -12.92
C ALA A 34 12.51 9.07 -13.05
N GLY A 35 13.73 9.51 -12.64
CA GLY A 35 14.14 10.92 -12.72
C GLY A 35 13.33 11.86 -11.82
N LEU A 36 12.77 11.34 -10.73
CA LEU A 36 12.00 12.15 -9.77
C LEU A 36 12.95 13.06 -8.97
N ASN A 37 12.56 14.31 -8.80
CA ASN A 37 13.38 15.31 -8.12
C ASN A 37 13.66 14.96 -6.66
N CYS A 38 14.91 15.13 -6.23
CA CYS A 38 15.35 14.96 -4.84
C CYS A 38 14.76 16.08 -3.97
N SER A 39 13.55 15.86 -3.48
CA SER A 39 12.79 16.76 -2.58
C SER A 39 12.74 16.16 -1.17
N PRO A 40 12.54 16.94 -0.10
CA PRO A 40 12.25 16.41 1.24
C PRO A 40 11.08 15.44 1.26
N VAL A 41 10.24 15.46 0.25
CA VAL A 41 9.16 14.51 -0.04
C VAL A 41 9.66 13.06 -0.19
N PHE A 42 10.93 12.85 -0.56
CA PHE A 42 11.53 11.52 -0.66
C PHE A 42 11.51 10.75 0.68
N LEU A 43 11.79 11.43 1.79
CA LEU A 43 11.73 10.80 3.12
C LEU A 43 10.31 10.34 3.48
N LEU A 44 9.29 11.13 3.13
CA LEU A 44 7.90 10.77 3.36
C LEU A 44 7.50 9.53 2.54
N ARG A 45 8.01 9.41 1.32
CA ARG A 45 7.80 8.23 0.47
C ARG A 45 8.48 6.99 1.05
N ILE A 46 9.74 7.09 1.49
CA ILE A 46 10.42 5.97 2.18
C ILE A 46 9.65 5.54 3.41
N PHE A 47 9.17 6.48 4.22
CA PHE A 47 8.33 6.17 5.39
C PHE A 47 7.07 5.38 4.98
N THR A 48 6.42 5.79 3.89
CA THR A 48 5.25 5.06 3.36
C THR A 48 5.60 3.65 2.91
N VAL A 49 6.76 3.46 2.27
CA VAL A 49 7.26 2.12 1.87
C VAL A 49 7.50 1.24 3.09
N ILE A 50 8.13 1.76 4.15
CA ILE A 50 8.37 1.03 5.39
C ILE A 50 7.04 0.61 6.03
N LEU A 51 6.08 1.53 6.12
CA LEU A 51 4.76 1.27 6.69
C LEU A 51 4.00 0.20 5.90
N THR A 52 4.04 0.29 4.59
CA THR A 52 3.43 -0.68 3.67
C THR A 52 4.05 -2.07 3.81
N THR A 53 5.37 -2.14 3.91
CA THR A 53 6.11 -3.40 4.12
C THR A 53 5.71 -4.05 5.43
N ALA A 54 5.64 -3.28 6.53
CA ALA A 54 5.22 -3.77 7.84
C ALA A 54 3.78 -4.31 7.84
N LEU A 55 2.87 -3.65 7.12
CA LEU A 55 1.50 -4.11 6.95
C LEU A 55 1.43 -5.40 6.13
N SER A 56 2.11 -5.45 4.99
CA SER A 56 2.14 -6.64 4.11
C SER A 56 2.72 -7.85 4.82
N GLN A 57 3.76 -7.67 5.62
CA GLN A 57 4.31 -8.71 6.49
C GLN A 57 3.26 -9.21 7.50
N SER A 58 2.51 -8.32 8.13
CA SER A 58 1.48 -8.69 9.10
C SER A 58 0.37 -9.53 8.45
N ILE A 59 -0.06 -9.18 7.23
CA ILE A 59 -1.01 -9.97 6.45
C ILE A 59 -0.44 -11.35 6.12
N GLY A 60 0.80 -11.41 5.63
CA GLY A 60 1.49 -12.65 5.28
C GLY A 60 1.62 -13.61 6.48
N LEU A 61 1.93 -13.08 7.66
CA LEU A 61 2.01 -13.87 8.89
C LEU A 61 0.66 -14.48 9.28
N VAL A 62 -0.43 -13.72 9.18
CA VAL A 62 -1.78 -14.22 9.48
C VAL A 62 -2.17 -15.33 8.50
N ILE A 63 -1.96 -15.14 7.21
CA ILE A 63 -2.27 -16.16 6.18
C ILE A 63 -1.40 -17.40 6.41
N GLY A 64 -0.10 -17.21 6.66
CA GLY A 64 0.86 -18.31 6.84
C GLY A 64 0.58 -19.19 8.05
N VAL A 65 0.08 -18.61 9.15
CA VAL A 65 -0.29 -19.39 10.34
C VAL A 65 -1.64 -20.07 10.19
N SER A 66 -2.56 -19.47 9.44
CA SER A 66 -3.92 -20.01 9.27
C SER A 66 -3.96 -21.30 8.44
N ILE A 67 -2.97 -21.52 7.57
CA ILE A 67 -2.94 -22.64 6.61
C ILE A 67 -1.66 -23.44 6.83
N LYS A 68 -1.78 -24.72 7.19
CA LYS A 68 -0.64 -25.61 7.46
C LYS A 68 0.13 -26.04 6.19
N ASP A 69 -0.52 -26.00 5.04
CA ASP A 69 0.04 -26.44 3.75
C ASP A 69 0.65 -25.26 3.00
N PHE A 70 1.96 -25.26 2.80
CA PHE A 70 2.70 -24.18 2.14
C PHE A 70 2.16 -23.85 0.72
N LYS A 71 1.82 -24.87 -0.07
CA LYS A 71 1.31 -24.67 -1.42
C LYS A 71 -0.04 -23.95 -1.43
N LYS A 72 -0.93 -24.33 -0.52
CA LYS A 72 -2.23 -23.68 -0.34
C LYS A 72 -2.08 -22.25 0.19
N THR A 73 -1.17 -22.04 1.15
CA THR A 73 -0.85 -20.72 1.71
C THR A 73 -0.42 -19.74 0.62
N SER A 74 0.51 -20.17 -0.25
CA SER A 74 1.00 -19.34 -1.36
C SER A 74 -0.13 -18.98 -2.33
N THR A 75 -0.97 -19.94 -2.71
CA THR A 75 -2.10 -19.69 -3.61
C THR A 75 -3.11 -18.70 -3.01
N VAL A 76 -3.47 -18.88 -1.75
CA VAL A 76 -4.40 -17.97 -1.05
C VAL A 76 -3.82 -16.55 -0.93
N ALA A 77 -2.52 -16.45 -0.62
CA ALA A 77 -1.84 -15.16 -0.54
C ALA A 77 -1.87 -14.43 -1.90
N VAL A 78 -1.57 -15.11 -2.99
CA VAL A 78 -1.60 -14.52 -4.34
C VAL A 78 -3.01 -14.04 -4.69
N ILE A 79 -4.04 -14.87 -4.46
CA ILE A 79 -5.43 -14.49 -4.73
C ILE A 79 -5.82 -13.28 -3.90
N PHE A 80 -5.47 -13.25 -2.61
CA PHE A 80 -5.76 -12.13 -1.72
C PHE A 80 -5.12 -10.83 -2.20
N PHE A 81 -3.81 -10.85 -2.53
CA PHE A 81 -3.11 -9.66 -2.99
C PHE A 81 -3.61 -9.18 -4.35
N LEU A 82 -3.86 -10.07 -5.31
CA LEU A 82 -4.41 -9.69 -6.61
C LEU A 82 -5.81 -9.10 -6.49
N SER A 83 -6.68 -9.67 -5.65
CA SER A 83 -8.01 -9.11 -5.40
C SER A 83 -7.94 -7.71 -4.80
N ASN A 84 -7.07 -7.51 -3.81
CA ASN A 84 -6.85 -6.19 -3.22
C ASN A 84 -6.30 -5.18 -4.24
N LEU A 85 -5.38 -5.60 -5.12
CA LEU A 85 -4.81 -4.75 -6.15
C LEU A 85 -5.87 -4.29 -7.16
N LEU A 86 -6.75 -5.20 -7.59
CA LEU A 86 -7.86 -4.87 -8.49
C LEU A 86 -8.85 -3.89 -7.84
N LEU A 87 -9.15 -4.09 -6.56
CA LEU A 87 -10.04 -3.23 -5.77
C LEU A 87 -9.40 -1.88 -5.41
N GLY A 88 -8.07 -1.79 -5.46
CA GLY A 88 -7.29 -0.61 -5.08
C GLY A 88 -7.53 0.65 -5.91
N GLY A 89 -8.28 0.56 -7.01
CA GLY A 89 -8.60 1.70 -7.88
C GLY A 89 -7.52 2.03 -8.91
N PHE A 90 -6.40 1.33 -8.91
CA PHE A 90 -5.34 1.52 -9.90
C PHE A 90 -5.77 1.04 -11.30
N TYR A 91 -6.30 -0.18 -11.39
CA TYR A 91 -6.76 -0.76 -12.67
C TYR A 91 -8.17 -0.32 -13.06
N SER A 92 -9.07 -0.16 -12.10
CA SER A 92 -10.47 0.18 -12.36
C SER A 92 -10.80 1.59 -11.89
N LYS A 93 -10.82 2.54 -12.83
CA LYS A 93 -11.18 3.95 -12.58
C LYS A 93 -12.70 4.15 -12.43
N ARG A 94 -13.53 3.24 -12.96
CA ARG A 94 -14.99 3.36 -12.99
C ARG A 94 -15.65 2.17 -12.31
N PHE A 95 -15.86 2.30 -11.00
CA PHE A 95 -16.69 1.35 -10.27
C PHE A 95 -18.17 1.72 -10.39
N PRO A 96 -19.07 0.71 -10.54
CA PRO A 96 -20.51 0.94 -10.41
C PRO A 96 -20.83 1.59 -9.06
N PRO A 97 -21.88 2.42 -8.95
CA PRO A 97 -22.21 3.13 -7.71
C PRO A 97 -22.38 2.20 -6.50
N TRP A 98 -22.95 1.02 -6.71
CA TRP A 98 -23.17 0.00 -5.68
C TRP A 98 -21.88 -0.70 -5.19
N PHE A 99 -20.77 -0.59 -5.94
CA PHE A 99 -19.50 -1.25 -5.61
C PHE A 99 -18.42 -0.27 -5.13
N LYS A 100 -18.73 1.03 -5.01
CA LYS A 100 -17.76 2.05 -4.57
C LYS A 100 -17.21 1.82 -3.17
N TRP A 101 -17.98 1.16 -2.29
CA TRP A 101 -17.54 0.83 -0.95
C TRP A 101 -16.36 -0.14 -0.90
N SER A 102 -16.13 -0.93 -1.95
CA SER A 102 -15.02 -1.89 -2.02
C SER A 102 -13.63 -1.22 -1.95
N LYS A 103 -13.51 0.04 -2.39
CA LYS A 103 -12.28 0.82 -2.26
C LYS A 103 -11.83 0.98 -0.80
N TYR A 104 -12.77 1.10 0.12
CA TYR A 104 -12.47 1.27 1.55
C TYR A 104 -12.01 -0.02 2.23
N ILE A 105 -12.29 -1.18 1.65
CA ILE A 105 -11.82 -2.47 2.16
C ILE A 105 -10.41 -2.77 1.65
N SER A 106 -10.05 -2.27 0.47
CA SER A 106 -8.75 -2.54 -0.12
C SER A 106 -7.64 -1.77 0.58
N VAL A 107 -6.66 -2.49 1.11
CA VAL A 107 -5.44 -1.93 1.68
C VAL A 107 -4.66 -1.10 0.65
N TYR A 108 -4.61 -1.56 -0.60
CA TYR A 108 -3.93 -0.87 -1.69
C TYR A 108 -4.53 0.49 -2.01
N SER A 109 -5.82 0.70 -1.76
CA SER A 109 -6.46 1.99 -1.97
C SER A 109 -5.87 3.09 -1.08
N TYR A 110 -5.58 2.78 0.18
CA TYR A 110 -4.96 3.73 1.12
C TYR A 110 -3.51 4.03 0.73
N ILE A 111 -2.76 2.99 0.37
CA ILE A 111 -1.37 3.12 -0.07
C ILE A 111 -1.31 3.97 -1.35
N TYR A 112 -2.16 3.66 -2.32
CA TYR A 112 -2.26 4.39 -3.58
C TYR A 112 -2.64 5.87 -3.35
N ASN A 113 -3.60 6.13 -2.46
CA ASN A 113 -3.99 7.49 -2.06
C ASN A 113 -2.80 8.28 -1.50
N ILE A 114 -2.01 7.69 -0.59
CA ILE A 114 -0.83 8.34 -0.01
C ILE A 114 0.18 8.68 -1.11
N PHE A 115 0.54 7.73 -1.98
CA PHE A 115 1.51 7.97 -3.05
C PHE A 115 1.03 9.04 -4.03
N LEU A 116 -0.25 9.03 -4.42
CA LEU A 116 -0.81 10.04 -5.31
C LEU A 116 -0.77 11.43 -4.70
N ARG A 117 -1.20 11.56 -3.43
CA ARG A 117 -1.18 12.86 -2.75
C ARG A 117 0.23 13.39 -2.56
N ILE A 118 1.18 12.53 -2.20
CA ILE A 118 2.59 12.90 -2.08
C ILE A 118 3.13 13.41 -3.43
N GLU A 119 2.77 12.76 -4.55
CA GLU A 119 3.27 13.13 -5.87
C GLU A 119 2.62 14.40 -6.40
N PHE A 120 1.30 14.49 -6.34
CA PHE A 120 0.56 15.54 -7.02
C PHE A 120 0.24 16.76 -6.15
N GLU A 121 0.18 16.60 -4.83
CA GLU A 121 -0.15 17.69 -3.91
C GLU A 121 1.10 18.37 -3.37
N TYR A 122 2.18 17.60 -3.07
CA TYR A 122 3.39 18.12 -2.46
C TYR A 122 4.52 18.41 -3.46
N ALA A 123 4.62 17.68 -4.57
CA ALA A 123 5.71 17.87 -5.55
C ALA A 123 5.58 19.17 -6.35
N LYS A 124 4.39 19.81 -6.39
CA LYS A 124 4.12 21.09 -7.10
C LYS A 124 4.62 21.12 -8.55
N GLU A 125 4.78 19.98 -9.18
CA GLU A 125 5.23 19.91 -10.56
C GLU A 125 4.06 20.12 -11.52
N GLU A 126 4.32 20.88 -12.58
CA GLU A 126 3.39 21.02 -13.68
C GLU A 126 3.62 19.88 -14.68
N PHE A 127 2.58 19.12 -14.96
CA PHE A 127 2.65 18.00 -15.88
C PHE A 127 2.36 18.46 -17.31
N LYS A 128 3.29 18.15 -18.23
CA LYS A 128 3.12 18.46 -19.65
C LYS A 128 2.02 17.59 -20.25
N CYS A 129 1.02 18.24 -20.86
CA CYS A 129 -0.01 17.54 -21.62
C CYS A 129 0.58 16.96 -22.92
N SER A 130 0.33 15.67 -23.14
CA SER A 130 0.58 15.03 -24.43
C SER A 130 -0.70 15.04 -25.27
N THR A 131 -0.56 15.19 -26.58
CA THR A 131 -1.67 15.12 -27.56
C THR A 131 -2.39 13.76 -27.55
N ILE A 132 -1.71 12.71 -27.06
CA ILE A 132 -2.22 11.33 -26.96
C ILE A 132 -2.77 11.03 -25.56
N SER A 133 -2.84 12.04 -24.67
CA SER A 133 -3.28 11.80 -23.28
C SER A 133 -4.75 11.40 -23.20
N GLU A 134 -5.06 10.44 -22.31
CA GLU A 134 -6.44 10.05 -21.99
C GLU A 134 -7.22 11.15 -21.26
N PHE A 135 -6.53 12.20 -20.81
CA PHE A 135 -7.11 13.30 -20.06
C PHE A 135 -7.89 14.22 -21.00
N ARG A 136 -9.19 14.29 -20.77
CA ARG A 136 -10.13 15.06 -21.60
C ARG A 136 -9.78 16.56 -21.68
N GLU A 137 -9.21 17.10 -20.60
CA GLU A 137 -8.84 18.50 -20.49
C GLU A 137 -7.59 18.84 -21.30
N CYS A 138 -6.62 17.94 -21.36
CA CYS A 138 -5.46 18.08 -22.25
C CYS A 138 -5.85 18.04 -23.73
N ARG A 139 -6.87 17.22 -24.08
CA ARG A 139 -7.28 17.01 -25.47
C ARG A 139 -8.19 18.10 -26.01
N ASN A 140 -9.09 18.65 -25.15
CA ASN A 140 -10.11 19.59 -25.63
C ASN A 140 -9.71 21.06 -25.52
N ASN A 141 -8.78 21.43 -24.62
CA ASN A 141 -8.49 22.84 -24.30
C ASN A 141 -7.15 23.36 -24.84
N ASN A 142 -6.40 22.60 -25.65
CA ASN A 142 -5.04 22.98 -26.08
C ASN A 142 -4.14 23.43 -24.90
N ARG A 143 -4.43 22.96 -23.69
CA ARG A 143 -3.59 23.25 -22.52
C ARG A 143 -2.29 22.46 -22.62
N THR A 144 -1.19 23.16 -22.41
CA THR A 144 0.15 22.56 -22.45
C THR A 144 0.57 21.96 -21.11
N HIS A 145 -0.08 22.37 -20.01
CA HIS A 145 0.25 21.94 -18.65
C HIS A 145 -1.02 21.68 -17.83
N MET A 146 -0.95 20.68 -16.95
CA MET A 146 -1.95 20.39 -15.92
C MET A 146 -1.34 20.50 -14.53
N THR A 147 -2.10 21.02 -13.57
CA THR A 147 -1.69 21.08 -12.17
C THR A 147 -2.01 19.75 -11.45
N GLY A 148 -1.23 19.44 -10.39
CA GLY A 148 -1.44 18.25 -9.57
C GLY A 148 -2.87 18.08 -9.03
N PRO A 149 -3.51 19.15 -8.46
CA PRO A 149 -4.90 19.07 -7.99
C PRO A 149 -5.93 18.74 -9.06
N GLU A 150 -5.75 19.22 -10.29
CA GLU A 150 -6.65 18.89 -11.41
C GLU A 150 -6.55 17.40 -11.76
N LEU A 151 -5.33 16.86 -11.73
CA LEU A 151 -5.09 15.44 -11.97
C LEU A 151 -5.70 14.57 -10.85
N MET A 152 -5.60 15.00 -9.59
CA MET A 152 -6.23 14.34 -8.45
C MET A 152 -7.77 14.31 -8.58
N ALA A 153 -8.38 15.40 -9.03
CA ALA A 153 -9.83 15.45 -9.28
C ALA A 153 -10.29 14.46 -10.36
N TYR A 154 -9.42 14.17 -11.33
CA TYR A 154 -9.71 13.18 -12.37
C TYR A 154 -9.56 11.72 -11.88
N ILE A 155 -8.49 11.42 -11.14
CA ILE A 155 -8.20 10.07 -10.66
C ILE A 155 -9.21 9.65 -9.58
N LYS A 156 -9.73 10.62 -8.79
CA LYS A 156 -10.67 10.39 -7.69
C LYS A 156 -10.22 9.28 -6.74
N PRO A 157 -9.08 9.46 -6.07
CA PRO A 157 -8.67 8.54 -5.02
C PRO A 157 -9.71 8.54 -3.87
N ILE A 158 -9.40 7.87 -2.77
CA ILE A 158 -10.23 7.96 -1.55
C ILE A 158 -10.15 9.39 -0.99
N ASP A 159 -11.29 9.94 -0.56
CA ASP A 159 -11.37 11.28 0.06
C ASP A 159 -10.85 11.26 1.51
N LEU A 160 -9.61 10.82 1.70
CA LEU A 160 -8.92 10.78 2.98
C LEU A 160 -7.59 11.51 2.87
N ASP A 161 -7.25 12.30 3.88
CA ASP A 161 -5.95 12.94 3.98
C ASP A 161 -4.82 11.92 4.15
N ILE A 162 -3.57 12.34 3.87
CA ILE A 162 -2.38 11.50 4.04
C ILE A 162 -2.31 10.97 5.47
N MET A 163 -2.50 11.85 6.47
CA MET A 163 -2.46 11.46 7.88
C MET A 163 -3.51 10.41 8.22
N GLN A 164 -4.74 10.60 7.76
CA GLN A 164 -5.83 9.63 7.99
C GLN A 164 -5.52 8.28 7.36
N SER A 165 -5.01 8.27 6.13
CA SER A 165 -4.60 7.04 5.45
C SER A 165 -3.46 6.32 6.18
N VAL A 166 -2.47 7.06 6.69
CA VAL A 166 -1.37 6.53 7.51
C VAL A 166 -1.90 5.91 8.80
N PHE A 167 -2.82 6.59 9.51
CA PHE A 167 -3.42 6.05 10.73
C PHE A 167 -4.21 4.77 10.48
N VAL A 168 -4.95 4.68 9.37
CA VAL A 168 -5.68 3.46 8.99
C VAL A 168 -4.71 2.30 8.74
N ILE A 169 -3.65 2.52 7.98
CA ILE A 169 -2.64 1.50 7.68
C ILE A 169 -1.94 1.04 8.97
N PHE A 170 -1.55 1.98 9.82
CA PHE A 170 -0.89 1.69 11.09
C PHE A 170 -1.80 0.91 12.04
N GLY A 171 -3.04 1.36 12.21
CA GLY A 171 -4.06 0.68 13.01
C GLY A 171 -4.33 -0.75 12.52
N LEU A 172 -4.49 -0.93 11.20
CA LEU A 172 -4.69 -2.24 10.59
C LEU A 172 -3.49 -3.16 10.82
N SER A 173 -2.27 -2.63 10.73
CA SER A 173 -1.04 -3.40 11.01
C SER A 173 -1.01 -3.91 12.46
N ILE A 174 -1.40 -3.08 13.43
CA ILE A 174 -1.47 -3.48 14.84
C ILE A 174 -2.54 -4.56 15.04
N VAL A 175 -3.73 -4.35 14.51
CA VAL A 175 -4.84 -5.32 14.62
C VAL A 175 -4.44 -6.69 14.06
N LEU A 176 -3.82 -6.72 12.88
CA LEU A 176 -3.36 -7.96 12.26
C LEU A 176 -2.26 -8.66 13.08
N ARG A 177 -1.37 -7.90 13.71
CA ARG A 177 -0.33 -8.47 14.61
C ARG A 177 -0.92 -9.07 15.86
N ILE A 178 -1.92 -8.41 16.44
CA ILE A 178 -2.66 -8.94 17.59
C ILE A 178 -3.41 -10.23 17.17
N LEU A 179 -4.07 -10.22 16.03
CA LEU A 179 -4.76 -11.38 15.48
C LEU A 179 -3.79 -12.55 15.24
N PHE A 180 -2.63 -12.29 14.66
CA PHE A 180 -1.57 -13.28 14.49
C PHE A 180 -1.14 -13.93 15.83
N TYR A 181 -0.97 -13.11 16.88
CA TYR A 181 -0.64 -13.62 18.22
C TYR A 181 -1.74 -14.53 18.78
N PHE A 182 -3.02 -14.14 18.63
CA PHE A 182 -4.14 -14.96 19.08
C PHE A 182 -4.26 -16.27 18.32
N VAL A 183 -4.10 -16.25 17.01
CA VAL A 183 -4.14 -17.47 16.17
C VAL A 183 -3.03 -18.42 16.57
N LEU A 184 -1.79 -17.91 16.76
CA LEU A 184 -0.67 -18.71 17.27
C LEU A 184 -0.97 -19.34 18.63
N LYS A 185 -1.53 -18.56 19.56
CA LYS A 185 -1.88 -19.04 20.90
C LYS A 185 -2.95 -20.13 20.85
N TYR A 186 -3.95 -19.97 19.97
CA TYR A 186 -5.02 -20.95 19.80
C TYR A 186 -4.51 -22.27 19.21
N LEU A 187 -3.68 -22.20 18.16
CA LEU A 187 -3.10 -23.38 17.53
C LEU A 187 -2.13 -24.14 18.45
N ASN A 188 -1.38 -23.42 19.28
CA ASN A 188 -0.45 -24.03 20.23
C ASN A 188 -1.16 -24.65 21.44
N LYS A 189 -2.43 -24.32 21.71
CA LYS A 189 -3.23 -24.88 22.79
C LYS A 189 -3.91 -26.22 22.39
N GLY A 190 -3.94 -26.50 21.10
CA GLY A 190 -4.54 -27.71 20.52
C GLY A 190 -3.57 -28.89 20.31
N ASN A 191 -2.30 -28.72 20.65
CA ASN A 191 -1.26 -29.77 20.76
C ASN A 191 -0.78 -29.86 22.21
#